data_6f6b855aa6b8b83bf0af0ac8b32549be
#
_entry.id   6f6b855aa6b8b83bf0af0ac8b32549be
#
_cell.length_a   1.000
_cell.length_b   1.000
_cell.length_c   1.000
_cell.angle_alpha   90.00
_cell.angle_beta   90.00
_cell.angle_gamma   90.00
#
_symmetry.space_group_name_H-M   'P 1'
#
loop_
_entity.id
_entity.type
_entity.pdbx_description
1 polymer ?
#
loop_
_entity_poly.entity_id
_entity_poly.type
_entity_poly.pdbx_seq_one_letter_code
_entity_poly.pdbx_strand_id
1 'polypeptide(L)'
;MTRRELLFDSYLGLGGLSLAGLLQAEESSDPLAPKKPHLAGKAKNCIFLFMEGGVSQMDLFEYKPMLVKYAGKQMPTAIRTVGELATFSAAPNRVIPPFWKFAQHGQSGRWMSDLLPNLAGCTDDMAFIHGVKVDNNNHGPAVYHTLTGNQFPGSASIGAWVTYGLGSENRDLPGFIVMGDRRGSTIGGTSVWGNGYLPAAYQGTLFRNGETPIVDLTPRPGMTAVKQREELDLLNWFNTKHAAQRTNTSELDARIAAYELAFRMQSKAPDLVDLTGETEVTKKLYGLDDPVTEGFGRQCLLARRMVERGVRFVKLLHGAGGDRWDDHGAIKDRLPVHSQEVDKPIAGLLKDLKSRGLLENTLVVWASEMGRTPFDNNLVTDKPGRDHNQYGLVVWMAGGGVKPGATFGETDDFSVRAAGDEVPIRDIHATLLRLMGLDQNRLTYLHAGRYKKLTDIGGRVIKEIIA
;
A
#
# COMPACT_ATOMS: atom_id res chain seq x y z
N MET A 1 36.41 36.22 2.49
CA MET A 1 35.65 35.66 3.63
C MET A 1 34.23 35.57 3.22
N THR A 2 33.72 34.36 3.00
CA THR A 2 32.33 34.14 2.65
C THR A 2 31.46 34.24 3.92
N ARG A 3 30.13 34.48 3.79
CA ARG A 3 29.20 34.47 4.94
C ARG A 3 29.29 33.17 5.74
N ARG A 4 29.67 32.08 5.11
CA ARG A 4 29.85 30.75 5.69
C ARG A 4 31.09 30.68 6.56
N GLU A 5 32.22 31.26 6.13
CA GLU A 5 33.46 31.34 6.88
C GLU A 5 33.31 32.24 8.10
N LEU A 6 32.61 33.39 7.99
CA LEU A 6 32.35 34.31 9.10
C LEU A 6 31.53 33.63 10.23
N LEU A 7 30.60 32.74 9.89
CA LEU A 7 29.76 32.04 10.86
C LEU A 7 30.47 30.83 11.50
N PHE A 8 31.42 30.22 10.81
CA PHE A 8 32.26 29.14 11.35
C PHE A 8 33.34 29.66 12.31
N ASP A 9 33.88 30.84 12.04
CA ASP A 9 34.91 31.47 12.85
C ASP A 9 34.36 32.23 14.07
N SER A 10 33.07 32.50 14.11
CA SER A 10 32.44 33.08 15.32
C SER A 10 32.24 32.00 16.37
N TYR A 11 32.77 32.21 17.56
CA TYR A 11 32.85 31.33 18.75
C TYR A 11 31.51 30.80 19.32
N LEU A 12 30.49 30.67 18.52
CA LEU A 12 29.16 30.16 18.88
C LEU A 12 28.93 28.78 18.25
N GLY A 13 29.70 27.77 18.69
CA GLY A 13 29.69 26.41 18.11
C GLY A 13 28.31 25.70 18.01
N LEU A 14 27.36 26.03 18.88
CA LEU A 14 25.98 25.49 18.78
C LEU A 14 25.10 26.26 17.78
N GLY A 15 25.28 27.57 17.66
CA GLY A 15 24.58 28.41 16.68
C GLY A 15 25.01 28.12 15.25
N GLY A 16 26.30 27.83 15.02
CA GLY A 16 26.86 27.46 13.73
C GLY A 16 26.31 26.10 13.21
N LEU A 17 26.21 25.13 14.11
CA LEU A 17 25.61 23.79 13.76
C LEU A 17 24.11 23.88 13.46
N SER A 18 23.39 24.71 14.20
CA SER A 18 21.95 24.96 13.97
C SER A 18 21.73 25.71 12.67
N LEU A 19 22.57 26.70 12.35
CA LEU A 19 22.45 27.47 11.11
C LEU A 19 22.96 26.69 9.90
N ALA A 20 23.97 25.83 10.03
CA ALA A 20 24.38 24.91 8.98
C ALA A 20 23.31 23.87 8.68
N GLY A 21 22.57 23.41 9.70
CA GLY A 21 21.39 22.55 9.52
C GLY A 21 20.24 23.26 8.82
N LEU A 22 19.99 24.54 9.13
CA LEU A 22 18.98 25.38 8.47
C LEU A 22 19.38 25.70 7.02
N LEU A 23 20.64 25.99 6.75
CA LEU A 23 21.15 26.26 5.41
C LEU A 23 21.19 24.99 4.53
N GLN A 24 21.39 23.80 5.10
CA GLN A 24 21.24 22.53 4.38
C GLN A 24 19.75 22.22 4.06
N ALA A 25 18.81 22.73 4.86
CA ALA A 25 17.38 22.61 4.59
C ALA A 25 16.91 23.53 3.44
N GLU A 26 17.64 24.58 3.10
CA GLU A 26 17.36 25.47 1.97
C GLU A 26 17.88 24.94 0.61
N GLU A 27 18.62 23.82 0.56
CA GLU A 27 19.32 23.37 -0.65
C GLU A 27 18.45 22.70 -1.72
N SER A 28 17.15 22.53 -1.53
CA SER A 28 16.25 22.07 -2.60
C SER A 28 14.90 22.78 -2.52
N SER A 29 14.64 23.64 -3.51
CA SER A 29 13.33 24.26 -3.73
C SER A 29 12.25 23.25 -4.16
N ASP A 30 12.64 22.02 -4.55
CA ASP A 30 11.74 20.95 -4.93
C ASP A 30 11.53 19.98 -3.75
N PRO A 31 10.34 19.96 -3.12
CA PRO A 31 10.04 19.07 -2.00
C PRO A 31 10.12 17.58 -2.37
N LEU A 32 9.98 17.25 -3.66
CA LEU A 32 10.06 15.89 -4.18
C LEU A 32 11.46 15.47 -4.65
N ALA A 33 12.48 16.33 -4.54
CA ALA A 33 13.85 15.96 -4.86
C ALA A 33 14.26 14.70 -4.06
N PRO A 34 15.10 13.81 -4.64
CA PRO A 34 15.60 12.63 -3.95
C PRO A 34 16.30 13.01 -2.63
N LYS A 35 15.96 12.32 -1.55
CA LYS A 35 16.51 12.51 -0.22
C LYS A 35 17.34 11.30 0.21
N LYS A 36 18.39 11.53 0.96
CA LYS A 36 19.22 10.47 1.51
C LYS A 36 18.41 9.66 2.54
N PRO A 37 18.36 8.33 2.45
CA PRO A 37 17.68 7.50 3.44
C PRO A 37 18.38 7.60 4.80
N HIS A 38 17.62 7.36 5.87
CA HIS A 38 18.13 7.39 7.24
C HIS A 38 19.05 6.21 7.57
N LEU A 39 18.77 5.07 6.93
CA LEU A 39 19.40 3.77 7.17
C LEU A 39 19.68 3.12 5.81
N ALA A 40 20.55 2.11 5.79
CA ALA A 40 20.69 1.25 4.63
C ALA A 40 19.38 0.45 4.43
N GLY A 41 18.70 0.70 3.32
CA GLY A 41 17.52 -0.01 2.87
C GLY A 41 17.77 -0.57 1.48
N LYS A 42 17.23 -1.76 1.18
CA LYS A 42 17.34 -2.35 -0.16
C LYS A 42 16.23 -1.88 -1.09
N ALA A 43 15.03 -1.63 -0.56
CA ALA A 43 13.90 -1.18 -1.35
C ALA A 43 14.04 0.29 -1.77
N LYS A 44 14.06 0.52 -3.06
CA LYS A 44 14.00 1.86 -3.67
C LYS A 44 12.55 2.25 -3.98
N ASN A 45 11.73 1.28 -4.34
CA ASN A 45 10.34 1.45 -4.75
C ASN A 45 9.44 0.53 -3.94
N CYS A 46 8.16 0.89 -3.81
CA CYS A 46 7.15 0.06 -3.18
C CYS A 46 5.92 -0.06 -4.08
N ILE A 47 5.43 -1.30 -4.25
CA ILE A 47 4.10 -1.59 -4.81
C ILE A 47 3.25 -2.14 -3.67
N PHE A 48 2.19 -1.43 -3.32
CA PHE A 48 1.29 -1.79 -2.24
C PHE A 48 -0.05 -2.26 -2.80
N LEU A 49 -0.33 -3.56 -2.69
CA LEU A 49 -1.56 -4.21 -3.15
C LEU A 49 -2.54 -4.23 -1.97
N PHE A 50 -3.61 -3.47 -2.06
CA PHE A 50 -4.61 -3.37 -1.01
C PHE A 50 -5.93 -4.01 -1.45
N MET A 51 -6.31 -5.09 -0.76
CA MET A 51 -7.53 -5.86 -0.99
C MET A 51 -8.59 -5.40 -0.01
N GLU A 52 -9.45 -4.47 -0.42
CA GLU A 52 -10.46 -3.86 0.44
C GLU A 52 -11.64 -4.80 0.68
N GLY A 53 -12.04 -4.94 1.93
CA GLY A 53 -13.20 -5.72 2.34
C GLY A 53 -12.90 -6.82 3.36
N GLY A 54 -11.65 -6.95 3.86
CA GLY A 54 -11.30 -7.94 4.87
C GLY A 54 -11.18 -9.36 4.31
N VAL A 55 -10.02 -9.68 3.78
CA VAL A 55 -9.74 -10.96 3.13
C VAL A 55 -9.75 -12.12 4.12
N SER A 56 -10.40 -13.24 3.76
CA SER A 56 -10.43 -14.45 4.57
C SER A 56 -9.09 -15.19 4.54
N GLN A 57 -8.29 -15.01 5.58
CA GLN A 57 -6.98 -15.62 5.71
C GLN A 57 -7.04 -17.16 5.77
N MET A 58 -8.06 -17.72 6.42
CA MET A 58 -8.21 -19.15 6.59
C MET A 58 -8.74 -19.87 5.34
N ASP A 59 -9.23 -19.13 4.35
CA ASP A 59 -9.64 -19.70 3.06
C ASP A 59 -8.58 -19.54 1.97
N LEU A 60 -7.53 -18.72 2.22
CA LEU A 60 -6.48 -18.45 1.22
C LEU A 60 -5.08 -18.87 1.67
N PHE A 61 -4.67 -18.58 2.91
CA PHE A 61 -3.27 -18.66 3.35
C PHE A 61 -3.02 -19.54 4.57
N GLU A 62 -4.06 -19.83 5.36
CA GLU A 62 -3.94 -20.55 6.63
C GLU A 62 -4.78 -21.83 6.65
N TYR A 63 -4.15 -22.97 6.40
CA TYR A 63 -4.82 -24.25 6.58
C TYR A 63 -4.95 -24.60 8.07
N LYS A 64 -6.19 -24.72 8.56
CA LYS A 64 -6.52 -25.02 9.96
C LYS A 64 -7.36 -26.29 10.05
N PRO A 65 -6.77 -27.47 10.36
CA PRO A 65 -7.49 -28.74 10.47
C PRO A 65 -8.64 -28.71 11.47
N MET A 66 -8.54 -27.86 12.51
CA MET A 66 -9.59 -27.75 13.53
C MET A 66 -10.88 -27.16 12.97
N LEU A 67 -10.81 -26.32 11.93
CA LEU A 67 -12.02 -25.83 11.25
C LEU A 67 -12.80 -26.97 10.59
N VAL A 68 -12.11 -27.96 10.03
CA VAL A 68 -12.72 -29.16 9.44
C VAL A 68 -13.31 -30.05 10.54
N LYS A 69 -12.57 -30.29 11.62
CA LYS A 69 -13.00 -31.14 12.76
C LYS A 69 -14.24 -30.59 13.49
N TYR A 70 -14.36 -29.28 13.58
CA TYR A 70 -15.47 -28.58 14.25
C TYR A 70 -16.55 -28.05 13.31
N ALA A 71 -16.50 -28.41 12.02
CA ALA A 71 -17.47 -27.98 11.02
C ALA A 71 -18.92 -28.16 11.52
N GLY A 72 -19.71 -27.09 11.49
CA GLY A 72 -21.10 -27.04 11.94
C GLY A 72 -21.32 -27.11 13.45
N LYS A 73 -20.29 -27.36 14.27
CA LYS A 73 -20.35 -27.38 15.73
C LYS A 73 -20.14 -25.98 16.29
N GLN A 74 -20.54 -25.80 17.54
CA GLN A 74 -20.22 -24.58 18.28
C GLN A 74 -18.70 -24.50 18.51
N MET A 75 -18.16 -23.30 18.40
CA MET A 75 -16.77 -23.01 18.74
C MET A 75 -16.50 -23.30 20.24
N PRO A 76 -15.34 -23.88 20.60
CA PRO A 76 -14.98 -24.10 21.99
C PRO A 76 -15.04 -22.82 22.83
N THR A 77 -15.54 -22.90 24.04
CA THR A 77 -15.79 -21.76 24.95
C THR A 77 -14.50 -20.97 25.22
N ALA A 78 -13.37 -21.66 25.35
CA ALA A 78 -12.05 -21.02 25.57
C ALA A 78 -11.65 -20.03 24.47
N ILE A 79 -12.13 -20.25 23.23
CA ILE A 79 -11.87 -19.38 22.08
C ILE A 79 -12.97 -18.32 21.93
N ARG A 80 -14.19 -18.63 22.44
CA ARG A 80 -15.36 -17.72 22.45
C ARG A 80 -15.21 -16.52 23.38
N THR A 81 -14.43 -16.64 24.46
CA THR A 81 -14.24 -15.58 25.47
C THR A 81 -13.57 -14.32 24.94
N VAL A 82 -13.24 -14.31 23.67
CA VAL A 82 -12.89 -13.10 22.93
C VAL A 82 -14.17 -12.36 22.57
N GLY A 83 -14.84 -11.81 23.55
CA GLY A 83 -16.14 -11.10 23.43
C GLY A 83 -16.11 -9.84 22.54
N GLU A 84 -14.98 -9.55 21.91
CA GLU A 84 -14.77 -8.41 21.03
C GLU A 84 -14.86 -8.79 19.53
N LEU A 85 -14.99 -10.09 19.20
CA LEU A 85 -15.01 -10.54 17.80
C LEU A 85 -16.38 -10.39 17.14
N ALA A 86 -17.45 -10.41 17.92
CA ALA A 86 -18.80 -10.37 17.39
C ALA A 86 -19.36 -8.95 17.38
N THR A 87 -19.17 -8.23 16.30
CA THR A 87 -19.76 -6.90 16.14
C THR A 87 -21.27 -6.96 15.93
N PHE A 88 -21.79 -8.08 15.38
CA PHE A 88 -23.18 -8.17 14.92
C PHE A 88 -23.94 -9.44 15.35
N SER A 89 -23.35 -10.36 16.12
CA SER A 89 -23.97 -11.67 16.35
C SER A 89 -24.18 -12.00 17.82
N ALA A 90 -25.44 -12.04 18.22
CA ALA A 90 -25.94 -12.75 19.45
C ALA A 90 -26.12 -14.27 19.22
N ALA A 91 -25.72 -14.78 18.06
CA ALA A 91 -26.01 -16.12 17.58
C ALA A 91 -24.92 -17.14 17.97
N PRO A 92 -25.25 -18.45 18.07
CA PRO A 92 -24.26 -19.47 18.33
C PRO A 92 -23.25 -19.53 17.15
N ASN A 93 -22.00 -19.17 17.47
CA ASN A 93 -20.88 -19.18 16.56
C ASN A 93 -20.58 -20.61 16.09
N ARG A 94 -21.17 -21.04 14.99
CA ARG A 94 -20.89 -22.33 14.37
C ARG A 94 -19.68 -22.22 13.48
N VAL A 95 -18.73 -23.11 13.67
CA VAL A 95 -17.51 -23.15 12.86
C VAL A 95 -17.84 -23.48 11.40
N ILE A 96 -17.35 -22.65 10.49
CA ILE A 96 -17.40 -22.88 9.05
C ILE A 96 -16.03 -23.43 8.61
N PRO A 97 -15.99 -24.62 7.99
CA PRO A 97 -14.76 -25.16 7.43
C PRO A 97 -14.34 -24.35 6.21
N PRO A 98 -13.06 -24.42 5.81
CA PRO A 98 -12.66 -23.96 4.48
C PRO A 98 -13.36 -24.84 3.43
N PHE A 99 -13.80 -24.21 2.35
CA PHE A 99 -14.49 -24.93 1.26
C PHE A 99 -13.54 -25.38 0.16
N TRP A 100 -12.31 -24.96 0.19
CA TRP A 100 -11.28 -25.19 -0.82
C TRP A 100 -10.17 -26.08 -0.27
N LYS A 101 -9.44 -26.69 -1.21
CA LYS A 101 -8.31 -27.55 -0.88
C LYS A 101 -7.07 -26.69 -0.61
N PHE A 102 -6.25 -27.17 0.29
CA PHE A 102 -4.95 -26.60 0.58
C PHE A 102 -3.85 -27.58 0.26
N ALA A 103 -2.74 -27.06 -0.24
CA ALA A 103 -1.50 -27.81 -0.44
C ALA A 103 -0.31 -26.97 0.03
N GLN A 104 0.78 -27.64 0.33
CA GLN A 104 2.06 -26.99 0.59
C GLN A 104 2.77 -26.73 -0.74
N HIS A 105 3.36 -25.54 -0.88
CA HIS A 105 4.01 -25.09 -2.09
C HIS A 105 5.41 -24.56 -1.82
N GLY A 106 6.27 -24.68 -2.85
CA GLY A 106 7.66 -24.26 -2.80
C GLY A 106 8.53 -25.07 -1.84
N GLN A 107 9.78 -24.65 -1.73
CA GLN A 107 10.73 -25.22 -0.76
C GLN A 107 10.40 -24.77 0.67
N SER A 108 9.77 -23.61 0.80
CA SER A 108 9.30 -23.06 2.07
C SER A 108 8.12 -23.84 2.68
N GLY A 109 7.47 -24.73 1.91
CA GLY A 109 6.36 -25.56 2.38
C GLY A 109 5.12 -24.74 2.78
N ARG A 110 4.86 -23.61 2.12
CA ARG A 110 3.72 -22.71 2.46
C ARG A 110 2.38 -23.32 2.09
N TRP A 111 1.46 -23.30 3.04
CA TRP A 111 0.07 -23.64 2.78
C TRP A 111 -0.58 -22.54 1.93
N MET A 112 -1.19 -22.93 0.82
CA MET A 112 -2.02 -22.05 0.00
C MET A 112 -3.26 -22.82 -0.49
N SER A 113 -4.36 -22.07 -0.62
CA SER A 113 -5.59 -22.56 -1.20
C SER A 113 -5.47 -22.76 -2.71
N ASP A 114 -6.22 -23.72 -3.25
CA ASP A 114 -6.38 -23.93 -4.70
C ASP A 114 -7.12 -22.78 -5.41
N LEU A 115 -7.58 -21.78 -4.67
CA LEU A 115 -8.05 -20.49 -5.21
C LEU A 115 -6.94 -19.61 -5.78
N LEU A 116 -5.67 -19.85 -5.40
CA LEU A 116 -4.52 -19.02 -5.78
C LEU A 116 -3.41 -19.86 -6.45
N PRO A 117 -3.73 -20.62 -7.54
CA PRO A 117 -2.79 -21.59 -8.13
C PRO A 117 -1.57 -20.93 -8.77
N ASN A 118 -1.68 -19.69 -9.29
CA ASN A 118 -0.56 -18.99 -9.90
C ASN A 118 0.37 -18.38 -8.84
N LEU A 119 -0.21 -17.78 -7.80
CA LEU A 119 0.52 -17.17 -6.69
C LEU A 119 1.23 -18.22 -5.83
N ALA A 120 0.65 -19.42 -5.71
CA ALA A 120 1.26 -20.58 -5.06
C ALA A 120 2.65 -20.93 -5.63
N GLY A 121 2.87 -20.67 -6.92
CA GLY A 121 4.19 -20.81 -7.55
C GLY A 121 5.21 -19.72 -7.20
N CYS A 122 4.84 -18.72 -6.39
CA CYS A 122 5.70 -17.61 -5.97
C CYS A 122 6.02 -17.64 -4.47
N THR A 123 5.56 -18.64 -3.72
CA THR A 123 5.63 -18.69 -2.25
C THR A 123 7.05 -18.59 -1.70
N ASP A 124 8.03 -19.10 -2.42
CA ASP A 124 9.45 -19.03 -2.02
C ASP A 124 10.04 -17.61 -2.14
N ASP A 125 9.42 -16.72 -2.89
CA ASP A 125 9.82 -15.31 -2.99
C ASP A 125 9.12 -14.41 -1.96
N MET A 126 8.16 -14.95 -1.21
CA MET A 126 7.28 -14.21 -0.31
C MET A 126 7.65 -14.48 1.16
N ALA A 127 7.47 -13.47 2.01
CA ALA A 127 7.45 -13.62 3.46
C ALA A 127 6.04 -13.38 3.99
N PHE A 128 5.53 -14.27 4.82
CA PHE A 128 4.19 -14.19 5.39
C PHE A 128 4.25 -13.73 6.84
N ILE A 129 3.33 -12.84 7.21
CA ILE A 129 3.15 -12.32 8.57
C ILE A 129 1.72 -12.65 8.98
N HIS A 130 1.59 -13.53 9.97
CA HIS A 130 0.31 -14.03 10.46
C HIS A 130 -0.10 -13.34 11.76
N GLY A 131 -1.42 -13.35 12.06
CA GLY A 131 -1.94 -12.79 13.28
C GLY A 131 -1.77 -11.29 13.40
N VAL A 132 -1.78 -10.58 12.26
CA VAL A 132 -1.70 -9.13 12.26
C VAL A 132 -3.01 -8.55 12.78
N LYS A 133 -2.87 -7.62 13.74
CA LYS A 133 -3.97 -6.98 14.42
C LYS A 133 -4.15 -5.53 13.97
N VAL A 134 -5.38 -5.18 13.68
CA VAL A 134 -5.85 -3.80 13.58
C VAL A 134 -6.70 -3.46 14.82
N ASP A 135 -6.85 -2.18 15.16
CA ASP A 135 -7.51 -1.78 16.39
C ASP A 135 -9.03 -1.59 16.24
N ASN A 136 -9.60 -1.97 15.11
CA ASN A 136 -11.02 -1.83 14.84
C ASN A 136 -11.50 -2.91 13.86
N ASN A 137 -12.71 -3.41 14.09
CA ASN A 137 -13.38 -4.40 13.25
C ASN A 137 -14.42 -3.78 12.28
N ASN A 138 -14.46 -2.46 12.16
CA ASN A 138 -15.25 -1.76 11.16
C ASN A 138 -14.35 -1.30 10.03
N HIS A 139 -14.78 -1.49 8.77
CA HIS A 139 -13.99 -1.18 7.58
C HIS A 139 -13.42 0.23 7.57
N GLY A 140 -14.23 1.27 7.81
CA GLY A 140 -13.77 2.66 7.74
C GLY A 140 -12.54 2.92 8.62
N PRO A 141 -12.65 2.78 9.94
CA PRO A 141 -11.52 2.92 10.87
C PRO A 141 -10.35 1.98 10.58
N ALA A 142 -10.63 0.73 10.19
CA ALA A 142 -9.58 -0.25 9.91
C ALA A 142 -8.82 0.08 8.62
N VAL A 143 -9.49 0.53 7.55
CA VAL A 143 -8.87 1.03 6.31
C VAL A 143 -7.98 2.23 6.59
N TYR A 144 -8.48 3.20 7.37
CA TYR A 144 -7.64 4.34 7.79
C TYR A 144 -6.43 3.86 8.58
N HIS A 145 -6.61 2.97 9.57
CA HIS A 145 -5.51 2.48 10.41
C HIS A 145 -4.44 1.78 9.57
N THR A 146 -4.85 0.90 8.67
CA THR A 146 -3.91 0.18 7.79
C THR A 146 -3.18 1.12 6.82
N LEU A 147 -3.85 2.13 6.26
CA LEU A 147 -3.29 2.96 5.20
C LEU A 147 -2.66 4.28 5.69
N THR A 148 -2.94 4.71 6.93
CA THR A 148 -2.46 5.99 7.47
C THR A 148 -1.88 5.91 8.88
N GLY A 149 -1.91 4.74 9.53
CA GLY A 149 -1.47 4.56 10.90
C GLY A 149 -2.43 5.11 11.97
N ASN A 150 -3.60 5.62 11.57
CA ASN A 150 -4.61 6.18 12.48
C ASN A 150 -6.01 5.74 12.07
N GLN A 151 -6.91 5.52 13.02
CA GLN A 151 -8.29 5.09 12.76
C GLN A 151 -9.22 6.21 12.23
N PHE A 152 -8.76 7.44 12.24
CA PHE A 152 -9.54 8.62 11.82
C PHE A 152 -8.91 9.32 10.62
N PRO A 153 -9.70 9.98 9.78
CA PRO A 153 -9.19 10.78 8.66
C PRO A 153 -8.32 11.95 9.14
N GLY A 154 -7.48 12.48 8.24
CA GLY A 154 -6.62 13.63 8.49
C GLY A 154 -5.14 13.29 8.71
N SER A 155 -4.81 12.01 8.91
CA SER A 155 -3.41 11.57 8.94
C SER A 155 -2.85 11.33 7.54
N ALA A 156 -1.54 11.53 7.40
CA ALA A 156 -0.86 11.28 6.15
C ALA A 156 -0.79 9.77 5.85
N SER A 157 -0.99 9.40 4.59
CA SER A 157 -0.93 8.01 4.15
C SER A 157 0.51 7.47 4.11
N ILE A 158 0.67 6.14 4.14
CA ILE A 158 1.99 5.47 4.06
C ILE A 158 2.79 5.97 2.85
N GLY A 159 2.16 6.05 1.66
CA GLY A 159 2.82 6.54 0.45
C GLY A 159 3.26 8.00 0.57
N ALA A 160 2.47 8.85 1.24
CA ALA A 160 2.84 10.23 1.52
C ALA A 160 4.06 10.30 2.46
N TRP A 161 4.11 9.49 3.52
CA TRP A 161 5.25 9.41 4.42
C TRP A 161 6.52 8.91 3.73
N VAL A 162 6.41 7.88 2.89
CA VAL A 162 7.56 7.36 2.13
C VAL A 162 8.10 8.42 1.17
N THR A 163 7.21 9.10 0.46
CA THR A 163 7.59 10.17 -0.48
C THR A 163 8.15 11.39 0.25
N TYR A 164 7.60 11.73 1.43
CA TYR A 164 8.15 12.77 2.30
C TYR A 164 9.59 12.43 2.76
N GLY A 165 9.83 11.18 3.13
CA GLY A 165 11.13 10.73 3.63
C GLY A 165 12.21 10.59 2.55
N LEU A 166 11.85 10.16 1.34
CA LEU A 166 12.81 9.78 0.29
C LEU A 166 12.75 10.65 -0.97
N GLY A 167 11.68 11.43 -1.16
CA GLY A 167 11.43 12.09 -2.45
C GLY A 167 11.15 11.09 -3.56
N SER A 168 11.30 11.54 -4.81
CA SER A 168 11.14 10.74 -6.02
C SER A 168 12.42 10.80 -6.86
N GLU A 169 12.81 9.66 -7.44
CA GLU A 169 13.90 9.61 -8.41
C GLU A 169 13.46 10.04 -9.81
N ASN A 170 12.14 10.00 -10.05
CA ASN A 170 11.53 10.45 -11.31
C ASN A 170 10.96 11.86 -11.12
N ARG A 171 11.29 12.75 -12.05
CA ARG A 171 10.80 14.14 -12.09
C ARG A 171 9.60 14.34 -13.03
N ASP A 172 9.33 13.34 -13.89
CA ASP A 172 8.32 13.44 -14.95
C ASP A 172 7.03 12.70 -14.59
N LEU A 173 7.04 11.95 -13.49
CA LEU A 173 5.88 11.23 -12.95
C LEU A 173 5.71 11.56 -11.46
N PRO A 174 4.46 11.46 -10.92
CA PRO A 174 4.24 11.60 -9.48
C PRO A 174 5.08 10.60 -8.68
N GLY A 175 5.63 11.03 -7.54
CA GLY A 175 6.38 10.14 -6.66
C GLY A 175 5.49 9.09 -5.96
N PHE A 176 4.20 9.40 -5.79
CA PHE A 176 3.20 8.51 -5.26
C PHE A 176 1.98 8.43 -6.19
N ILE A 177 1.74 7.25 -6.76
CA ILE A 177 0.62 6.98 -7.65
C ILE A 177 -0.33 5.98 -7.00
N VAL A 178 -1.63 6.23 -7.15
CA VAL A 178 -2.71 5.34 -6.72
C VAL A 178 -3.51 4.89 -7.92
N MET A 179 -3.71 3.61 -8.07
CA MET A 179 -4.55 3.03 -9.11
C MET A 179 -5.85 2.55 -8.48
N GLY A 180 -6.95 3.22 -8.83
CA GLY A 180 -8.28 2.92 -8.31
C GLY A 180 -8.91 1.68 -8.94
N ASP A 181 -9.85 1.05 -8.24
CA ASP A 181 -10.69 0.01 -8.81
C ASP A 181 -11.69 0.62 -9.81
N ARG A 182 -11.94 -0.07 -10.94
CA ARG A 182 -12.89 0.37 -11.98
C ARG A 182 -14.34 0.43 -11.48
N ARG A 183 -14.65 -0.27 -10.40
CA ARG A 183 -16.01 -0.49 -9.88
C ARG A 183 -16.49 0.61 -8.94
N GLY A 184 -15.64 1.52 -8.52
CA GLY A 184 -16.04 2.61 -7.66
C GLY A 184 -14.92 3.19 -6.78
N SER A 185 -15.34 3.91 -5.74
CA SER A 185 -14.43 4.52 -4.79
C SER A 185 -14.12 3.57 -3.63
N THR A 186 -12.89 3.61 -3.14
CA THR A 186 -12.47 2.94 -1.91
C THR A 186 -13.10 3.58 -0.67
N ILE A 187 -13.22 2.82 0.39
CA ILE A 187 -13.60 3.33 1.71
C ILE A 187 -12.60 4.40 2.15
N GLY A 188 -13.12 5.51 2.64
CA GLY A 188 -12.30 6.67 3.02
C GLY A 188 -11.89 7.59 1.86
N GLY A 189 -12.16 7.22 0.61
CA GLY A 189 -11.92 8.05 -0.57
C GLY A 189 -10.48 8.56 -0.65
N THR A 190 -10.32 9.82 -1.01
CA THR A 190 -9.00 10.47 -1.17
C THR A 190 -8.19 10.54 0.12
N SER A 191 -8.83 10.46 1.29
CA SER A 191 -8.14 10.53 2.59
C SER A 191 -7.13 9.38 2.80
N VAL A 192 -7.36 8.21 2.19
CA VAL A 192 -6.47 7.04 2.36
C VAL A 192 -5.23 7.05 1.48
N TRP A 193 -5.10 8.06 0.60
CA TRP A 193 -3.86 8.38 -0.12
C TRP A 193 -3.50 9.86 -0.04
N GLY A 194 -4.17 10.59 0.84
CA GLY A 194 -3.93 12.01 1.07
C GLY A 194 -2.61 12.27 1.80
N ASN A 195 -2.19 13.52 1.70
CA ASN A 195 -1.03 14.04 2.44
C ASN A 195 -1.34 14.28 3.94
N GLY A 196 -2.62 14.32 4.35
CA GLY A 196 -3.01 14.67 5.71
C GLY A 196 -2.40 16.00 6.15
N TYR A 197 -1.63 15.98 7.22
CA TYR A 197 -0.92 17.17 7.74
C TYR A 197 0.46 17.41 7.07
N LEU A 198 0.94 16.52 6.22
CA LEU A 198 2.15 16.76 5.42
C LEU A 198 1.88 17.78 4.32
N PRO A 199 2.90 18.45 3.78
CA PRO A 199 2.75 19.31 2.61
C PRO A 199 2.07 18.60 1.44
N ALA A 200 1.20 19.32 0.72
CA ALA A 200 0.34 18.75 -0.32
C ALA A 200 1.11 18.11 -1.50
N ALA A 201 2.39 18.46 -1.68
CA ALA A 201 3.27 17.86 -2.68
C ALA A 201 3.45 16.33 -2.51
N TYR A 202 3.19 15.78 -1.32
CA TYR A 202 3.34 14.36 -1.02
C TYR A 202 2.04 13.56 -1.19
N GLN A 203 0.95 14.20 -1.60
CA GLN A 203 -0.32 13.53 -1.87
C GLN A 203 -0.20 12.55 -3.02
N GLY A 204 -0.89 11.40 -2.89
CA GLY A 204 -1.01 10.43 -3.97
C GLY A 204 -1.82 10.97 -5.16
N THR A 205 -1.35 10.71 -6.37
CA THR A 205 -2.04 11.05 -7.62
C THR A 205 -2.83 9.84 -8.10
N LEU A 206 -4.15 10.00 -8.22
CA LEU A 206 -5.03 8.93 -8.69
C LEU A 206 -4.93 8.77 -10.20
N PHE A 207 -4.57 7.56 -10.63
CA PHE A 207 -4.71 7.09 -12.01
C PHE A 207 -5.97 6.23 -12.09
N ARG A 208 -6.78 6.48 -13.10
CA ARG A 208 -8.02 5.70 -13.33
C ARG A 208 -7.70 4.31 -13.86
N ASN A 209 -8.58 3.38 -13.63
CA ASN A 209 -8.51 2.09 -14.30
C ASN A 209 -9.02 2.22 -15.76
N GLY A 210 -8.50 1.38 -16.66
CA GLY A 210 -8.89 1.32 -18.06
C GLY A 210 -7.82 1.86 -19.01
N GLU A 211 -8.23 2.13 -20.24
CA GLU A 211 -7.32 2.52 -21.33
C GLU A 211 -6.79 3.95 -21.20
N THR A 212 -7.50 4.80 -20.47
CA THR A 212 -7.13 6.22 -20.26
C THR A 212 -6.89 6.49 -18.77
N PRO A 213 -5.76 6.00 -18.21
CA PRO A 213 -5.49 6.13 -16.77
C PRO A 213 -5.30 7.58 -16.32
N ILE A 214 -4.86 8.45 -17.22
CA ILE A 214 -4.59 9.85 -16.96
C ILE A 214 -5.49 10.68 -17.87
N VAL A 215 -6.33 11.51 -17.26
CA VAL A 215 -7.26 12.39 -17.97
C VAL A 215 -6.50 13.61 -18.51
N ASP A 216 -6.94 14.12 -19.66
CA ASP A 216 -6.40 15.32 -20.30
C ASP A 216 -4.86 15.28 -20.53
N LEU A 217 -4.32 14.07 -20.73
CA LEU A 217 -2.91 13.87 -21.03
C LEU A 217 -2.52 14.49 -22.39
N THR A 218 -3.44 14.45 -23.34
CA THR A 218 -3.23 15.04 -24.66
C THR A 218 -3.58 16.54 -24.64
N PRO A 219 -2.70 17.42 -25.12
CA PRO A 219 -2.99 18.84 -25.23
C PRO A 219 -4.26 19.10 -26.07
N ARG A 220 -4.96 20.19 -25.78
CA ARG A 220 -6.15 20.60 -26.57
C ARG A 220 -5.79 20.82 -28.05
N PRO A 221 -6.71 20.60 -28.98
CA PRO A 221 -6.50 20.89 -30.38
C PRO A 221 -6.01 22.34 -30.59
N GLY A 222 -4.95 22.51 -31.36
CA GLY A 222 -4.31 23.82 -31.62
C GLY A 222 -3.36 24.33 -30.54
N MET A 223 -3.19 23.58 -29.44
CA MET A 223 -2.18 23.90 -28.42
C MET A 223 -0.85 23.25 -28.78
N THR A 224 0.17 24.06 -29.01
CA THR A 224 1.55 23.59 -29.19
C THR A 224 2.28 23.57 -27.86
N ALA A 225 3.34 22.74 -27.74
CA ALA A 225 4.16 22.69 -26.52
C ALA A 225 4.78 24.06 -26.17
N VAL A 226 5.15 24.85 -27.16
CA VAL A 226 5.67 26.21 -26.97
C VAL A 226 4.62 27.12 -26.35
N LYS A 227 3.43 27.18 -26.95
CA LYS A 227 2.32 28.00 -26.44
C LYS A 227 1.90 27.59 -25.05
N GLN A 228 1.84 26.27 -24.80
CA GLN A 228 1.50 25.76 -23.47
C GLN A 228 2.57 26.12 -22.42
N ARG A 229 3.85 26.12 -22.79
CA ARG A 229 4.94 26.58 -21.92
C ARG A 229 4.79 28.07 -21.58
N GLU A 230 4.50 28.91 -22.57
CA GLU A 230 4.28 30.34 -22.36
C GLU A 230 3.09 30.60 -21.43
N GLU A 231 1.97 29.86 -21.59
CA GLU A 231 0.81 29.96 -20.69
C GLU A 231 1.16 29.53 -19.26
N LEU A 232 1.95 28.47 -19.10
CA LEU A 232 2.40 28.01 -17.78
C LEU A 232 3.38 29.00 -17.12
N ASP A 233 4.30 29.57 -17.87
CA ASP A 233 5.24 30.58 -17.35
C ASP A 233 4.50 31.82 -16.83
N LEU A 234 3.48 32.26 -17.55
CA LEU A 234 2.60 33.34 -17.12
C LEU A 234 1.80 32.97 -15.85
N LEU A 235 1.24 31.77 -15.82
CA LEU A 235 0.51 31.25 -14.65
C LEU A 235 1.44 31.14 -13.44
N ASN A 236 2.64 30.62 -13.60
CA ASN A 236 3.65 30.52 -12.54
C ASN A 236 4.05 31.89 -12.00
N TRP A 237 4.19 32.89 -12.87
CA TRP A 237 4.47 34.25 -12.44
C TRP A 237 3.33 34.82 -11.55
N PHE A 238 2.06 34.65 -11.95
CA PHE A 238 0.91 35.04 -11.12
C PHE A 238 0.87 34.28 -9.80
N ASN A 239 1.03 32.95 -9.84
CA ASN A 239 1.01 32.10 -8.67
C ASN A 239 2.12 32.44 -7.66
N THR A 240 3.33 32.71 -8.14
CA THR A 240 4.47 33.12 -7.32
C THR A 240 4.21 34.45 -6.62
N LYS A 241 3.68 35.46 -7.35
CA LYS A 241 3.27 36.72 -6.73
C LYS A 241 2.16 36.55 -5.69
N HIS A 242 1.21 35.66 -5.95
CA HIS A 242 0.13 35.35 -5.03
C HIS A 242 0.63 34.64 -3.77
N ALA A 243 1.55 33.69 -3.92
CA ALA A 243 2.17 32.98 -2.81
C ALA A 243 3.04 33.88 -1.94
N ALA A 244 3.79 34.82 -2.53
CA ALA A 244 4.63 35.76 -1.80
C ALA A 244 3.86 36.68 -0.83
N GLN A 245 2.55 36.85 -1.03
CA GLN A 245 1.68 37.61 -0.14
C GLN A 245 1.06 36.78 0.99
N ARG A 246 1.35 35.49 1.06
CA ARG A 246 0.78 34.55 2.01
C ARG A 246 1.88 33.70 2.65
N THR A 247 1.80 33.51 3.96
CA THR A 247 2.72 32.66 4.68
C THR A 247 2.10 31.28 4.91
N ASN A 248 2.89 30.20 4.79
CA ASN A 248 2.51 28.81 5.08
C ASN A 248 1.39 28.22 4.21
N THR A 249 1.45 28.40 2.89
CA THR A 249 0.48 27.87 1.93
C THR A 249 1.09 26.72 1.10
N SER A 250 1.39 25.58 1.76
CA SER A 250 1.90 24.38 1.07
C SER A 250 1.01 23.92 -0.09
N GLU A 251 -0.29 24.23 -0.03
CA GLU A 251 -1.27 23.94 -1.07
C GLU A 251 -1.02 24.77 -2.35
N LEU A 252 -0.58 26.02 -2.22
CA LEU A 252 -0.23 26.86 -3.37
C LEU A 252 1.06 26.38 -4.02
N ASP A 253 2.07 26.04 -3.23
CA ASP A 253 3.34 25.50 -3.72
C ASP A 253 3.12 24.15 -4.44
N ALA A 254 2.30 23.28 -3.84
CA ALA A 254 1.91 22.02 -4.45
C ALA A 254 1.13 22.19 -5.76
N ARG A 255 0.25 23.21 -5.82
CA ARG A 255 -0.49 23.53 -7.04
C ARG A 255 0.44 23.99 -8.17
N ILE A 256 1.40 24.85 -7.86
CA ILE A 256 2.41 25.31 -8.84
C ILE A 256 3.20 24.09 -9.34
N ALA A 257 3.70 23.25 -8.44
CA ALA A 257 4.44 22.05 -8.79
C ALA A 257 3.59 21.04 -9.60
N ALA A 258 2.28 20.93 -9.31
CA ALA A 258 1.37 20.05 -10.03
C ALA A 258 1.16 20.48 -11.49
N TYR A 259 1.09 21.77 -11.79
CA TYR A 259 1.01 22.24 -13.18
C TYR A 259 2.29 21.92 -13.98
N GLU A 260 3.46 22.12 -13.37
CA GLU A 260 4.73 21.78 -13.99
C GLU A 260 4.86 20.27 -14.20
N LEU A 261 4.43 19.46 -13.23
CA LEU A 261 4.43 18.01 -13.35
C LEU A 261 3.47 17.57 -14.47
N ALA A 262 2.25 18.12 -14.52
CA ALA A 262 1.27 17.78 -15.57
C ALA A 262 1.83 18.07 -16.98
N PHE A 263 2.53 19.19 -17.15
CA PHE A 263 3.18 19.53 -18.41
C PHE A 263 4.27 18.49 -18.79
N ARG A 264 5.13 18.12 -17.84
CA ARG A 264 6.15 17.07 -18.09
C ARG A 264 5.52 15.71 -18.38
N MET A 265 4.44 15.35 -17.66
CA MET A 265 3.70 14.11 -17.87
C MET A 265 3.14 14.00 -19.28
N GLN A 266 2.69 15.08 -19.92
CA GLN A 266 2.18 15.04 -21.29
C GLN A 266 3.20 14.50 -22.31
N SER A 267 4.48 14.66 -22.05
CA SER A 267 5.54 14.13 -22.92
C SER A 267 5.99 12.71 -22.58
N LYS A 268 5.85 12.26 -21.32
CA LYS A 268 6.41 11.00 -20.82
C LYS A 268 5.38 9.95 -20.42
N ALA A 269 4.22 10.38 -19.97
CA ALA A 269 3.19 9.45 -19.53
C ALA A 269 2.49 8.71 -20.69
N PRO A 270 2.39 9.19 -21.93
CA PRO A 270 1.90 8.37 -23.04
C PRO A 270 2.64 7.05 -23.17
N ASP A 271 3.99 7.10 -23.17
CA ASP A 271 4.82 5.90 -23.24
C ASP A 271 4.67 4.97 -22.04
N LEU A 272 4.30 5.51 -20.87
CA LEU A 272 4.03 4.69 -19.68
C LEU A 272 2.76 3.86 -19.84
N VAL A 273 1.67 4.48 -20.31
CA VAL A 273 0.35 3.87 -20.35
C VAL A 273 0.09 3.05 -21.62
N ASP A 274 0.86 3.30 -22.67
CA ASP A 274 0.81 2.52 -23.91
C ASP A 274 1.41 1.13 -23.70
N LEU A 275 0.57 0.11 -23.72
CA LEU A 275 0.95 -1.29 -23.59
C LEU A 275 1.16 -1.99 -24.93
N THR A 276 1.08 -1.30 -26.06
CA THR A 276 1.26 -1.88 -27.40
C THR A 276 2.67 -2.45 -27.59
N GLY A 277 3.68 -1.82 -26.97
CA GLY A 277 5.05 -2.29 -26.98
C GLY A 277 5.36 -3.49 -26.08
N GLU A 278 4.44 -3.93 -25.24
CA GLU A 278 4.60 -5.15 -24.43
C GLU A 278 4.35 -6.40 -25.28
N THR A 279 5.20 -7.43 -25.08
CA THR A 279 5.04 -8.68 -25.82
C THR A 279 3.76 -9.42 -25.41
N GLU A 280 3.22 -10.25 -26.31
CA GLU A 280 2.05 -11.07 -26.00
C GLU A 280 2.34 -12.05 -24.84
N VAL A 281 3.58 -12.50 -24.70
CA VAL A 281 4.02 -13.33 -23.56
C VAL A 281 3.88 -12.54 -22.25
N THR A 282 4.33 -11.29 -22.22
CA THR A 282 4.18 -10.41 -21.06
C THR A 282 2.70 -10.14 -20.76
N LYS A 283 1.91 -9.77 -21.76
CA LYS A 283 0.48 -9.52 -21.58
C LYS A 283 -0.24 -10.75 -21.00
N LYS A 284 0.05 -11.94 -21.53
CA LYS A 284 -0.51 -13.19 -21.05
C LYS A 284 -0.04 -13.54 -19.62
N LEU A 285 1.20 -13.22 -19.28
CA LEU A 285 1.73 -13.42 -17.92
C LEU A 285 0.92 -12.65 -16.86
N TYR A 286 0.48 -11.44 -17.20
CA TYR A 286 -0.38 -10.61 -16.34
C TYR A 286 -1.87 -10.89 -16.50
N GLY A 287 -2.26 -11.81 -17.38
CA GLY A 287 -3.66 -12.18 -17.59
C GLY A 287 -4.47 -11.15 -18.37
N LEU A 288 -3.84 -10.39 -19.28
CA LEU A 288 -4.55 -9.43 -20.13
C LEU A 288 -5.37 -10.12 -21.26
N ASP A 289 -5.18 -11.42 -21.43
CA ASP A 289 -5.89 -12.27 -22.36
C ASP A 289 -7.22 -12.84 -21.82
N ASP A 290 -7.55 -12.58 -20.56
CA ASP A 290 -8.75 -13.04 -19.88
C ASP A 290 -9.55 -11.84 -19.34
N PRO A 291 -10.83 -11.67 -19.71
CA PRO A 291 -11.67 -10.55 -19.25
C PRO A 291 -11.80 -10.44 -17.72
N VAL A 292 -11.65 -11.54 -16.98
CA VAL A 292 -11.75 -11.56 -15.52
C VAL A 292 -10.51 -10.90 -14.90
N THR A 293 -9.32 -11.20 -15.45
CA THR A 293 -8.04 -10.73 -14.90
C THR A 293 -7.53 -9.46 -15.56
N GLU A 294 -8.01 -9.11 -16.78
CA GLU A 294 -7.49 -8.00 -17.60
C GLU A 294 -7.40 -6.69 -16.83
N GLY A 295 -8.46 -6.31 -16.12
CA GLY A 295 -8.50 -5.02 -15.43
C GLY A 295 -7.43 -4.86 -14.36
N PHE A 296 -7.27 -5.86 -13.49
CA PHE A 296 -6.24 -5.83 -12.45
C PHE A 296 -4.85 -6.19 -13.00
N GLY A 297 -4.79 -7.05 -14.02
CA GLY A 297 -3.57 -7.36 -14.75
C GLY A 297 -2.94 -6.13 -15.41
N ARG A 298 -3.75 -5.27 -16.01
CA ARG A 298 -3.31 -3.97 -16.55
C ARG A 298 -2.73 -3.08 -15.45
N GLN A 299 -3.36 -3.01 -14.28
CA GLN A 299 -2.82 -2.25 -13.15
C GLN A 299 -1.47 -2.81 -12.68
N CYS A 300 -1.34 -4.12 -12.52
CA CYS A 300 -0.09 -4.77 -12.13
C CYS A 300 1.03 -4.51 -13.15
N LEU A 301 0.72 -4.60 -14.45
CA LEU A 301 1.69 -4.31 -15.51
C LEU A 301 2.11 -2.84 -15.52
N LEU A 302 1.18 -1.91 -15.35
CA LEU A 302 1.48 -0.49 -15.22
C LEU A 302 2.30 -0.19 -13.96
N ALA A 303 2.03 -0.85 -12.83
CA ALA A 303 2.82 -0.70 -11.61
C ALA A 303 4.29 -1.13 -11.83
N ARG A 304 4.54 -2.24 -12.53
CA ARG A 304 5.90 -2.65 -12.93
C ARG A 304 6.56 -1.56 -13.78
N ARG A 305 5.88 -1.02 -14.79
CA ARG A 305 6.41 0.05 -15.66
C ARG A 305 6.68 1.35 -14.90
N MET A 306 5.88 1.65 -13.86
CA MET A 306 6.08 2.81 -12.99
C MET A 306 7.34 2.68 -12.15
N VAL A 307 7.54 1.54 -11.47
CA VAL A 307 8.75 1.34 -10.65
C VAL A 307 10.01 1.23 -11.52
N GLU A 308 9.93 0.67 -12.71
CA GLU A 308 11.00 0.64 -13.70
C GLU A 308 11.44 2.05 -14.13
N ARG A 309 10.54 3.04 -14.05
CA ARG A 309 10.78 4.46 -14.29
C ARG A 309 11.06 5.27 -13.03
N GLY A 310 11.26 4.62 -11.88
CA GLY A 310 11.65 5.27 -10.63
C GLY A 310 10.50 5.91 -9.85
N VAL A 311 9.24 5.56 -10.08
CA VAL A 311 8.13 5.97 -9.21
C VAL A 311 8.33 5.34 -7.84
N ARG A 312 8.31 6.16 -6.78
CA ARG A 312 8.68 5.74 -5.42
C ARG A 312 7.65 4.82 -4.77
N PHE A 313 6.37 5.15 -4.90
CA PHE A 313 5.29 4.40 -4.27
C PHE A 313 4.11 4.25 -5.21
N VAL A 314 3.68 3.01 -5.45
CA VAL A 314 2.51 2.69 -6.27
C VAL A 314 1.54 1.89 -5.42
N LYS A 315 0.31 2.39 -5.23
CA LYS A 315 -0.77 1.69 -4.53
C LYS A 315 -1.81 1.21 -5.52
N LEU A 316 -2.09 -0.09 -5.51
CA LEU A 316 -3.17 -0.69 -6.27
C LEU A 316 -4.32 -1.02 -5.31
N LEU A 317 -5.51 -0.56 -5.65
CA LEU A 317 -6.73 -0.82 -4.88
C LEU A 317 -7.57 -1.86 -5.62
N HIS A 318 -7.97 -2.92 -4.91
CA HIS A 318 -8.88 -3.94 -5.40
C HIS A 318 -10.01 -4.15 -4.40
N GLY A 319 -11.26 -3.99 -4.83
CA GLY A 319 -12.43 -4.07 -3.97
C GLY A 319 -13.04 -2.70 -3.71
N ALA A 320 -13.60 -2.06 -4.72
CA ALA A 320 -14.27 -0.79 -4.55
C ALA A 320 -15.67 -0.93 -3.93
N GLY A 321 -16.07 0.10 -3.19
CA GLY A 321 -17.43 0.18 -2.62
C GLY A 321 -17.66 -0.69 -1.38
N GLY A 322 -16.59 -1.20 -0.76
CA GLY A 322 -16.65 -1.90 0.51
C GLY A 322 -17.26 -3.29 0.46
N ASP A 323 -17.44 -3.89 -0.73
CA ASP A 323 -18.21 -5.11 -0.89
C ASP A 323 -17.43 -6.30 -1.50
N ARG A 324 -16.18 -6.11 -1.89
CA ARG A 324 -15.48 -7.15 -2.68
C ARG A 324 -15.00 -8.33 -1.86
N TRP A 325 -14.20 -8.10 -0.84
CA TRP A 325 -13.70 -9.15 0.04
C TRP A 325 -14.53 -9.24 1.32
N ASP A 326 -15.65 -8.47 1.40
CA ASP A 326 -16.57 -8.44 2.53
C ASP A 326 -17.63 -9.55 2.41
N ASP A 327 -17.20 -10.79 2.54
CA ASP A 327 -17.99 -11.98 2.28
C ASP A 327 -18.78 -12.43 3.52
N HIS A 328 -19.71 -11.59 4.01
CA HIS A 328 -20.65 -11.93 5.08
C HIS A 328 -21.67 -13.01 4.68
N GLY A 329 -21.79 -13.31 3.41
CA GLY A 329 -22.63 -14.37 2.85
C GLY A 329 -22.14 -14.80 1.49
N ALA A 330 -22.57 -15.97 1.03
CA ALA A 330 -22.25 -16.51 -0.28
C ALA A 330 -20.72 -16.57 -0.57
N ILE A 331 -19.89 -16.80 0.45
CA ILE A 331 -18.41 -16.83 0.30
C ILE A 331 -17.99 -17.86 -0.77
N LYS A 332 -18.74 -18.96 -0.93
CA LYS A 332 -18.47 -19.99 -1.93
C LYS A 332 -18.56 -19.47 -3.36
N ASP A 333 -19.44 -18.48 -3.59
CA ASP A 333 -19.67 -17.91 -4.91
C ASP A 333 -18.76 -16.71 -5.17
N ARG A 334 -18.46 -15.93 -4.12
CA ARG A 334 -17.79 -14.62 -4.23
C ARG A 334 -16.27 -14.72 -4.14
N LEU A 335 -15.74 -15.44 -3.15
CA LEU A 335 -14.30 -15.54 -2.93
C LEU A 335 -13.53 -16.12 -4.14
N PRO A 336 -14.04 -17.13 -4.88
CA PRO A 336 -13.40 -17.58 -6.11
C PRO A 336 -13.26 -16.49 -7.19
N VAL A 337 -14.26 -15.63 -7.34
CA VAL A 337 -14.24 -14.53 -8.32
C VAL A 337 -13.16 -13.53 -7.93
N HIS A 338 -13.11 -13.11 -6.66
CA HIS A 338 -12.10 -12.17 -6.18
C HIS A 338 -10.69 -12.74 -6.32
N SER A 339 -10.53 -14.02 -5.97
CA SER A 339 -9.24 -14.72 -6.08
C SER A 339 -8.78 -14.84 -7.52
N GLN A 340 -9.66 -15.19 -8.44
CA GLN A 340 -9.36 -15.29 -9.87
C GLN A 340 -8.91 -13.94 -10.43
N GLU A 341 -9.59 -12.84 -10.06
CA GLU A 341 -9.26 -11.49 -10.53
C GLU A 341 -7.81 -11.09 -10.21
N VAL A 342 -7.23 -11.58 -9.11
CA VAL A 342 -5.93 -11.12 -8.61
C VAL A 342 -4.79 -12.14 -8.70
N ASP A 343 -5.08 -13.42 -8.71
CA ASP A 343 -4.09 -14.51 -8.61
C ASP A 343 -3.04 -14.45 -9.73
N LYS A 344 -3.48 -14.57 -10.99
CA LYS A 344 -2.58 -14.53 -12.15
C LYS A 344 -1.88 -13.17 -12.31
N PRO A 345 -2.58 -12.02 -12.17
CA PRO A 345 -1.96 -10.70 -12.20
C PRO A 345 -0.83 -10.49 -11.19
N ILE A 346 -1.03 -10.87 -9.92
CA ILE A 346 -0.01 -10.69 -8.88
C ILE A 346 1.16 -11.66 -9.10
N ALA A 347 0.87 -12.91 -9.44
CA ALA A 347 1.93 -13.87 -9.79
C ALA A 347 2.75 -13.40 -10.99
N GLY A 348 2.09 -12.82 -12.00
CA GLY A 348 2.72 -12.21 -13.16
C GLY A 348 3.64 -11.06 -12.76
N LEU A 349 3.15 -10.17 -11.89
CA LEU A 349 3.94 -9.05 -11.35
C LEU A 349 5.21 -9.53 -10.65
N LEU A 350 5.11 -10.50 -9.74
CA LEU A 350 6.27 -11.03 -9.00
C LEU A 350 7.29 -11.69 -9.93
N LYS A 351 6.82 -12.50 -10.88
CA LYS A 351 7.67 -13.20 -11.86
C LYS A 351 8.36 -12.21 -12.80
N ASP A 352 7.66 -11.19 -13.30
CA ASP A 352 8.23 -10.20 -14.20
C ASP A 352 9.24 -9.29 -13.48
N LEU A 353 8.92 -8.82 -12.26
CA LEU A 353 9.88 -8.08 -11.44
C LEU A 353 11.15 -8.89 -11.17
N LYS A 354 11.00 -10.18 -10.85
CA LYS A 354 12.12 -11.09 -10.60
C LYS A 354 12.97 -11.31 -11.84
N SER A 355 12.35 -11.61 -12.98
CA SER A 355 13.05 -11.87 -14.25
C SER A 355 13.82 -10.67 -14.77
N ARG A 356 13.38 -9.45 -14.44
CA ARG A 356 14.04 -8.18 -14.78
C ARG A 356 15.07 -7.71 -13.75
N GLY A 357 15.26 -8.43 -12.63
CA GLY A 357 16.12 -8.00 -11.53
C GLY A 357 15.55 -6.81 -10.74
N LEU A 358 14.30 -6.42 -10.98
CA LEU A 358 13.65 -5.30 -10.30
C LEU A 358 13.14 -5.67 -8.90
N LEU A 359 12.86 -6.96 -8.64
CA LEU A 359 12.35 -7.43 -7.36
C LEU A 359 13.33 -7.17 -6.21
N GLU A 360 14.63 -7.18 -6.46
CA GLU A 360 15.64 -6.90 -5.45
C GLU A 360 15.51 -5.50 -4.83
N ASN A 361 15.07 -4.52 -5.62
CA ASN A 361 14.93 -3.12 -5.24
C ASN A 361 13.47 -2.66 -5.09
N THR A 362 12.50 -3.53 -5.37
CA THR A 362 11.08 -3.22 -5.29
C THR A 362 10.44 -4.05 -4.18
N LEU A 363 9.92 -3.38 -3.15
CA LEU A 363 9.12 -4.01 -2.11
C LEU A 363 7.68 -4.16 -2.63
N VAL A 364 7.19 -5.39 -2.70
CA VAL A 364 5.77 -5.68 -2.97
C VAL A 364 5.12 -6.06 -1.65
N VAL A 365 4.06 -5.37 -1.29
CA VAL A 365 3.27 -5.61 -0.07
C VAL A 365 1.85 -5.93 -0.44
N TRP A 366 1.28 -6.99 0.12
CA TRP A 366 -0.13 -7.34 0.02
C TRP A 366 -0.76 -7.25 1.40
N ALA A 367 -1.86 -6.55 1.51
CA ALA A 367 -2.59 -6.37 2.75
C ALA A 367 -4.09 -6.16 2.51
N SER A 368 -4.86 -6.35 3.56
CA SER A 368 -6.24 -5.90 3.71
C SER A 368 -6.36 -5.09 4.98
N GLU A 369 -7.54 -4.58 5.29
CA GLU A 369 -7.77 -3.84 6.53
C GLU A 369 -8.03 -4.74 7.74
N MET A 370 -8.49 -5.99 7.53
CA MET A 370 -8.73 -6.98 8.59
C MET A 370 -8.79 -8.38 8.01
N GLY A 371 -8.84 -9.40 8.86
CA GLY A 371 -9.16 -10.77 8.50
C GLY A 371 -10.63 -11.11 8.71
N ARG A 372 -10.94 -12.42 8.72
CA ARG A 372 -12.29 -12.96 8.89
C ARG A 372 -12.36 -13.95 10.04
N THR A 373 -13.59 -14.11 10.61
CA THR A 373 -13.88 -15.09 11.66
C THR A 373 -14.03 -16.50 11.10
N PRO A 374 -13.74 -17.53 11.89
CA PRO A 374 -14.00 -18.93 11.52
C PRO A 374 -15.48 -19.33 11.62
N PHE A 375 -16.37 -18.41 11.87
CA PHE A 375 -17.80 -18.67 12.05
C PHE A 375 -18.64 -17.65 11.28
N ASP A 376 -19.89 -18.05 11.01
CA ASP A 376 -20.92 -17.21 10.42
C ASP A 376 -21.66 -16.42 11.50
N ASN A 377 -21.97 -15.17 11.22
CA ASN A 377 -22.92 -14.41 12.02
C ASN A 377 -24.37 -14.58 11.55
N ASN A 378 -24.59 -15.25 10.42
CA ASN A 378 -25.90 -15.38 9.78
C ASN A 378 -26.43 -16.81 9.90
N LEU A 379 -27.31 -17.04 10.87
CA LEU A 379 -27.76 -18.36 11.32
C LEU A 379 -28.70 -19.13 10.39
N VAL A 380 -29.16 -18.53 9.32
CA VAL A 380 -30.37 -19.02 8.62
C VAL A 380 -30.13 -19.26 7.13
N THR A 381 -28.91 -19.06 6.62
CA THR A 381 -28.71 -19.16 5.18
C THR A 381 -27.95 -20.41 4.77
N ASP A 382 -28.43 -21.06 3.72
CA ASP A 382 -27.69 -21.99 2.87
C ASP A 382 -26.46 -21.37 2.14
N LYS A 383 -26.23 -20.05 2.37
CA LYS A 383 -25.14 -19.27 1.81
C LYS A 383 -24.24 -18.73 2.93
N PRO A 384 -23.33 -19.55 3.47
CA PRO A 384 -22.46 -19.14 4.57
C PRO A 384 -21.49 -18.02 4.14
N GLY A 385 -21.11 -17.20 5.12
CA GLY A 385 -20.09 -16.19 5.01
C GLY A 385 -19.28 -16.11 6.31
N ARG A 386 -18.37 -15.15 6.39
CA ARG A 386 -17.52 -14.92 7.56
C ARG A 386 -17.64 -13.49 8.04
N ASP A 387 -17.65 -13.29 9.35
CA ASP A 387 -17.69 -11.96 9.96
C ASP A 387 -16.29 -11.33 10.04
N HIS A 388 -16.22 -10.08 10.45
CA HIS A 388 -15.00 -9.31 10.63
C HIS A 388 -14.11 -9.86 11.74
N ASN A 389 -12.82 -9.89 11.51
CA ASN A 389 -11.83 -10.28 12.51
C ASN A 389 -10.64 -9.32 12.52
N GLN A 390 -10.58 -8.45 13.51
CA GLN A 390 -9.46 -7.49 13.66
C GLN A 390 -8.14 -8.14 14.09
N TYR A 391 -8.13 -9.40 14.51
CA TYR A 391 -6.95 -10.09 15.10
C TYR A 391 -6.29 -11.11 14.15
N GLY A 392 -6.91 -11.42 13.02
CA GLY A 392 -6.50 -12.54 12.17
C GLY A 392 -5.99 -12.14 10.77
N LEU A 393 -5.64 -10.88 10.54
CA LEU A 393 -5.15 -10.45 9.23
C LEU A 393 -3.82 -11.14 8.90
N VAL A 394 -3.68 -11.57 7.65
CA VAL A 394 -2.40 -11.98 7.05
C VAL A 394 -1.91 -10.89 6.12
N VAL A 395 -0.65 -10.52 6.27
CA VAL A 395 0.10 -9.65 5.35
C VAL A 395 1.23 -10.45 4.76
N TRP A 396 1.51 -10.29 3.48
CA TRP A 396 2.74 -10.81 2.92
C TRP A 396 3.54 -9.72 2.19
N MET A 397 4.84 -9.93 2.15
CA MET A 397 5.80 -9.03 1.48
C MET A 397 6.74 -9.84 0.60
N ALA A 398 7.23 -9.23 -0.49
CA ALA A 398 8.23 -9.84 -1.38
C ALA A 398 9.20 -8.79 -1.91
N GLY A 399 10.43 -9.19 -2.18
CA GLY A 399 11.45 -8.29 -2.73
C GLY A 399 11.92 -7.18 -1.80
N GLY A 400 12.68 -6.21 -2.31
CA GLY A 400 13.11 -5.03 -1.57
C GLY A 400 13.86 -5.32 -0.26
N GLY A 401 14.54 -6.47 -0.15
CA GLY A 401 15.26 -6.88 1.06
C GLY A 401 14.45 -7.73 2.03
N VAL A 402 13.27 -8.18 1.63
CA VAL A 402 12.50 -9.21 2.35
C VAL A 402 13.24 -10.55 2.25
N LYS A 403 13.29 -11.32 3.34
CA LYS A 403 13.84 -12.66 3.37
C LYS A 403 12.89 -13.64 2.68
N PRO A 404 13.29 -14.23 1.54
CA PRO A 404 12.42 -15.12 0.77
C PRO A 404 11.99 -16.34 1.58
N GLY A 405 10.75 -16.81 1.44
CA GLY A 405 10.19 -17.96 2.11
C GLY A 405 10.02 -17.83 3.63
N ALA A 406 10.29 -16.66 4.20
CA ALA A 406 10.19 -16.44 5.65
C ALA A 406 8.73 -16.44 6.14
N THR A 407 8.57 -16.70 7.43
CA THR A 407 7.29 -16.54 8.15
C THR A 407 7.53 -15.90 9.50
N PHE A 408 6.63 -15.05 9.88
CA PHE A 408 6.58 -14.47 11.20
C PHE A 408 5.15 -14.52 11.76
N GLY A 409 5.05 -14.90 13.02
CA GLY A 409 3.77 -15.08 13.69
C GLY A 409 3.04 -16.37 13.30
N GLU A 410 2.06 -16.70 14.07
CA GLU A 410 1.16 -17.84 13.88
C GLU A 410 -0.19 -17.48 14.51
N THR A 411 -1.28 -17.94 13.91
CA THR A 411 -2.61 -17.85 14.52
C THR A 411 -2.96 -19.13 15.25
N ASP A 412 -3.92 -19.04 16.19
CA ASP A 412 -4.45 -20.20 16.90
C ASP A 412 -5.08 -21.24 15.95
N ASP A 413 -5.47 -22.39 16.50
CA ASP A 413 -6.01 -23.53 15.75
C ASP A 413 -7.26 -23.20 14.91
N PHE A 414 -7.90 -22.08 15.17
CA PHE A 414 -9.11 -21.62 14.48
C PHE A 414 -8.89 -20.35 13.67
N SER A 415 -7.66 -19.86 13.58
CA SER A 415 -7.34 -18.61 12.88
C SER A 415 -8.07 -17.36 13.41
N VAL A 416 -8.32 -17.33 14.73
CA VAL A 416 -9.00 -16.22 15.38
C VAL A 416 -8.04 -15.09 15.72
N ARG A 417 -6.90 -15.42 16.32
CA ARG A 417 -5.89 -14.47 16.80
C ARG A 417 -4.50 -15.07 16.79
N ALA A 418 -3.50 -14.25 17.03
CA ALA A 418 -2.14 -14.73 17.23
C ALA A 418 -2.07 -15.79 18.36
N ALA A 419 -1.35 -16.89 18.10
CA ALA A 419 -1.09 -17.93 19.09
C ALA A 419 -0.05 -17.52 20.13
N GLY A 420 0.78 -16.53 19.81
CA GLY A 420 1.78 -15.91 20.68
C GLY A 420 1.56 -14.39 20.76
N ASP A 421 2.66 -13.63 20.63
CA ASP A 421 2.59 -12.17 20.64
C ASP A 421 1.78 -11.64 19.44
N GLU A 422 0.88 -10.70 19.70
CA GLU A 422 0.13 -10.00 18.66
C GLU A 422 1.10 -9.18 17.77
N VAL A 423 0.78 -9.09 16.50
CA VAL A 423 1.50 -8.27 15.51
C VAL A 423 0.63 -7.05 15.16
N PRO A 424 0.75 -5.93 15.87
CA PRO A 424 0.00 -4.73 15.53
C PRO A 424 0.33 -4.24 14.12
N ILE A 425 -0.64 -3.68 13.41
CA ILE A 425 -0.44 -3.15 12.05
C ILE A 425 0.70 -2.11 11.98
N ARG A 426 0.98 -1.41 13.07
CA ARG A 426 2.11 -0.47 13.17
C ARG A 426 3.48 -1.15 13.05
N ASP A 427 3.58 -2.46 13.34
CA ASP A 427 4.81 -3.24 13.14
C ASP A 427 5.04 -3.48 11.64
N ILE A 428 3.97 -3.64 10.87
CA ILE A 428 4.02 -3.68 9.40
C ILE A 428 4.52 -2.34 8.85
N HIS A 429 3.98 -1.22 9.37
CA HIS A 429 4.42 0.12 8.97
C HIS A 429 5.91 0.35 9.29
N ALA A 430 6.36 0.01 10.50
CA ALA A 430 7.75 0.13 10.91
C ALA A 430 8.69 -0.73 10.05
N THR A 431 8.24 -1.95 9.70
CA THR A 431 9.01 -2.88 8.88
C THR A 431 9.11 -2.40 7.43
N LEU A 432 8.01 -1.91 6.85
CA LEU A 432 8.01 -1.29 5.52
C LEU A 432 8.96 -0.09 5.47
N LEU A 433 8.86 0.84 6.42
CA LEU A 433 9.76 2.00 6.51
C LEU A 433 11.23 1.55 6.61
N ARG A 434 11.52 0.54 7.44
CA ARG A 434 12.87 0.00 7.63
C ARG A 434 13.43 -0.60 6.34
N LEU A 435 12.64 -1.38 5.60
CA LEU A 435 13.02 -1.95 4.30
C LEU A 435 13.34 -0.86 3.28
N MET A 436 12.62 0.25 3.31
CA MET A 436 12.86 1.42 2.46
C MET A 436 13.96 2.37 2.99
N GLY A 437 14.68 1.98 4.05
CA GLY A 437 15.77 2.78 4.60
C GLY A 437 15.31 3.98 5.45
N LEU A 438 14.06 3.98 5.90
CA LEU A 438 13.51 5.02 6.76
C LEU A 438 13.46 4.54 8.22
N ASP A 439 13.93 5.39 9.13
CA ASP A 439 13.77 5.19 10.57
C ASP A 439 12.48 5.86 11.03
N GLN A 440 11.53 5.06 11.52
CA GLN A 440 10.23 5.54 12.00
C GLN A 440 10.32 6.61 13.10
N ASN A 441 11.41 6.63 13.88
CA ASN A 441 11.59 7.60 14.97
C ASN A 441 12.23 8.91 14.49
N ARG A 442 12.96 8.87 13.38
CA ARG A 442 13.58 10.04 12.73
C ARG A 442 12.66 10.65 11.67
N LEU A 443 11.76 9.85 11.08
CA LEU A 443 10.78 10.32 10.08
C LEU A 443 9.63 11.03 10.79
N THR A 444 9.81 12.32 11.05
CA THR A 444 8.86 13.15 11.80
C THR A 444 8.50 14.41 11.05
N TYR A 445 7.32 14.93 11.31
CA TYR A 445 6.82 16.22 10.81
C TYR A 445 6.21 17.03 11.94
N LEU A 446 6.64 18.27 12.12
CA LEU A 446 6.08 19.17 13.14
C LEU A 446 4.74 19.73 12.65
N HIS A 447 3.66 19.38 13.32
CA HIS A 447 2.31 19.88 13.01
C HIS A 447 1.59 20.23 14.32
N ALA A 448 1.01 21.43 14.37
CA ALA A 448 0.28 21.94 15.53
C ALA A 448 1.04 21.76 16.88
N GLY A 449 2.34 22.04 16.87
CA GLY A 449 3.20 21.96 18.07
C GLY A 449 3.62 20.52 18.46
N ARG A 450 3.29 19.49 17.67
CA ARG A 450 3.68 18.09 17.93
C ARG A 450 4.42 17.49 16.75
N TYR A 451 5.45 16.69 17.02
CA TYR A 451 6.07 15.85 16.01
C TYR A 451 5.19 14.65 15.72
N LYS A 452 4.66 14.60 14.52
CA LYS A 452 3.85 13.50 13.97
C LYS A 452 4.73 12.44 13.34
N LYS A 453 4.30 11.18 13.41
CA LYS A 453 4.92 10.02 12.78
C LYS A 453 3.84 9.12 12.19
N LEU A 454 4.20 8.25 11.24
CA LEU A 454 3.30 7.19 10.77
C LEU A 454 2.94 6.22 11.91
N THR A 455 3.92 5.88 12.74
CA THR A 455 3.79 5.00 13.91
C THR A 455 3.77 5.82 15.20
N ASP A 456 2.76 6.66 15.39
CA ASP A 456 2.70 7.66 16.49
C ASP A 456 2.92 7.04 17.89
N ILE A 457 2.43 5.82 18.12
CA ILE A 457 2.60 5.05 19.36
C ILE A 457 3.73 4.02 19.29
N GLY A 458 4.62 4.12 18.29
CA GLY A 458 5.72 3.19 18.04
C GLY A 458 5.29 1.94 17.28
N GLY A 459 6.26 1.20 16.77
CA GLY A 459 6.10 -0.09 16.11
C GLY A 459 7.40 -0.86 16.17
N ARG A 460 7.31 -2.19 16.26
CA ARG A 460 8.47 -3.08 16.22
C ARG A 460 8.80 -3.38 14.75
N VAL A 461 10.07 -3.30 14.38
CA VAL A 461 10.54 -3.82 13.10
C VAL A 461 10.62 -5.34 13.19
N ILE A 462 9.95 -6.04 12.31
CA ILE A 462 9.95 -7.51 12.22
C ILE A 462 11.23 -7.92 11.49
N LYS A 463 12.30 -8.10 12.25
CA LYS A 463 13.64 -8.41 11.72
C LYS A 463 13.72 -9.80 11.09
N GLU A 464 12.87 -10.70 11.52
CA GLU A 464 12.79 -12.10 11.12
C GLU A 464 12.47 -12.26 9.63
N ILE A 465 11.81 -11.28 9.03
CA ILE A 465 11.50 -11.26 7.59
C ILE A 465 12.44 -10.36 6.77
N ILE A 466 13.47 -9.79 7.37
CA ILE A 466 14.46 -8.94 6.67
C ILE A 466 15.71 -9.77 6.35
N ALA A 467 16.21 -9.69 5.09
CA ALA A 467 17.40 -10.40 4.60
C ALA A 467 18.71 -9.65 4.88
#